data_368a7d6ae8ca80749c356ba44be55c62
#
_entry.id   368a7d6ae8ca80749c356ba44be55c62
#
_cell.length_a   1.000
_cell.length_b   1.000
_cell.length_c   1.000
_cell.angle_alpha   90.00
_cell.angle_beta   90.00
_cell.angle_gamma   90.00
#
_symmetry.space_group_name_H-M   'P 1'
#
loop_
_entity.id
_entity.type
_entity.pdbx_description
1 polymer ?
#
loop_
_entity_poly.entity_id
_entity_poly.type
_entity_poly.pdbx_seq_one_letter_code
_entity_poly.pdbx_strand_id
1 'polypeptide(L)' 'MIVKKEARRKRCKNCNRILDRIWFTALMTEEWSWGGEGYNECTARHSLVTDAEQPVRCPYCDEIVGTGRDFGFGVGYK' A
#
# COMPACT_ATOMS: atom_id res chain seq x y z
N MET A 1 30.05 10.67 10.17
CA MET A 1 28.72 10.94 9.62
C MET A 1 28.01 9.64 9.29
N ILE A 2 26.79 9.60 9.62
CA ILE A 2 25.99 8.41 9.31
C ILE A 2 25.38 8.59 7.94
N VAL A 3 25.71 7.66 7.05
CA VAL A 3 25.08 7.66 5.76
C VAL A 3 23.79 6.88 5.88
N LYS A 4 22.70 7.58 5.70
CA LYS A 4 21.43 6.94 5.75
C LYS A 4 21.28 5.99 4.57
N LYS A 5 21.01 4.74 4.87
CA LYS A 5 20.83 3.77 3.83
C LYS A 5 19.43 3.90 3.28
N GLU A 6 19.34 4.36 2.08
CA GLU A 6 18.05 4.54 1.44
C GLU A 6 17.67 3.29 0.70
N ALA A 7 16.38 3.02 0.68
CA ALA A 7 15.87 1.92 -0.11
C ALA A 7 16.09 2.24 -1.58
N ARG A 8 16.61 1.27 -2.30
CA ARG A 8 16.79 1.45 -3.72
C ARG A 8 15.44 1.41 -4.41
N ARG A 9 15.30 2.28 -5.40
CA ARG A 9 14.11 2.21 -6.22
C ARG A 9 14.16 0.92 -7.01
N LYS A 10 13.02 0.25 -7.06
CA LYS A 10 12.92 -0.98 -7.81
C LYS A 10 12.63 -0.65 -9.26
N ARG A 11 12.92 -1.60 -10.11
CA ARG A 11 12.68 -1.46 -11.54
C ARG A 11 11.65 -2.51 -11.95
N CYS A 12 10.70 -2.09 -12.76
CA CYS A 12 9.69 -3.02 -13.26
C CYS A 12 10.32 -4.00 -14.22
N LYS A 13 10.08 -5.29 -13.98
CA LYS A 13 10.67 -6.32 -14.82
C LYS A 13 10.01 -6.38 -16.19
N ASN A 14 8.78 -5.89 -16.29
CA ASN A 14 8.05 -5.97 -17.54
C ASN A 14 8.36 -4.82 -18.50
N CYS A 15 8.36 -3.58 -17.99
CA CYS A 15 8.61 -2.42 -18.84
C CYS A 15 9.97 -1.76 -18.60
N ASN A 16 10.70 -2.25 -17.61
CA ASN A 16 12.05 -1.83 -17.29
C ASN A 16 12.17 -0.38 -16.80
N ARG A 17 11.07 0.23 -16.39
CA ARG A 17 11.12 1.58 -15.86
C ARG A 17 11.43 1.55 -14.38
N ILE A 18 12.12 2.58 -13.92
CA ILE A 18 12.35 2.76 -12.50
C ILE A 18 11.01 3.08 -11.86
N LEU A 19 10.70 2.39 -10.78
CA LEU A 19 9.43 2.56 -10.09
C LEU A 19 9.54 3.71 -9.09
N ASP A 20 9.42 4.92 -9.60
CA ASP A 20 9.41 6.12 -8.75
C ASP A 20 8.04 6.32 -8.11
N ARG A 21 7.07 5.54 -8.54
CA ARG A 21 5.76 5.47 -7.92
C ARG A 21 5.20 4.09 -8.19
N ILE A 22 4.28 3.66 -7.37
CA ILE A 22 3.67 2.34 -7.50
C ILE A 22 2.18 2.48 -7.22
N TRP A 23 1.42 1.54 -7.72
CA TRP A 23 0.00 1.44 -7.42
C TRP A 23 -0.20 0.29 -6.44
N PHE A 24 -0.72 0.61 -5.30
CA PHE A 24 -0.99 -0.36 -4.25
C PHE A 24 -2.45 -0.26 -3.83
N THR A 25 -3.15 -1.38 -3.90
CA THR A 25 -4.55 -1.41 -3.47
C THR A 25 -4.59 -1.91 -2.04
N ALA A 26 -4.95 -1.04 -1.13
CA ALA A 26 -5.06 -1.37 0.28
C ALA A 26 -6.52 -1.60 0.62
N LEU A 27 -6.76 -2.64 1.40
CA LEU A 27 -8.10 -2.89 1.94
C LEU A 27 -8.12 -2.31 3.34
N MET A 28 -9.18 -1.62 3.67
CA MET A 28 -9.29 -0.98 4.96
C MET A 28 -10.65 -1.29 5.57
N THR A 29 -10.66 -1.45 6.88
CA THR A 29 -11.89 -1.57 7.62
C THR A 29 -12.30 -0.17 8.05
N GLU A 30 -13.51 0.22 7.75
CA GLU A 30 -14.01 1.53 8.15
C GLU A 30 -15.03 1.37 9.25
N GLU A 31 -14.97 2.29 10.19
CA GLU A 31 -15.91 2.32 11.29
C GLU A 31 -16.86 3.48 11.06
N TRP A 32 -18.15 3.18 11.01
CA TRP A 32 -19.17 4.17 10.74
C TRP A 32 -20.10 4.31 11.94
N SER A 33 -20.36 5.54 12.31
CA SER A 33 -21.18 5.83 13.47
C SER A 33 -22.60 6.20 13.08
N TRP A 34 -23.52 5.86 13.96
CA TRP A 34 -24.93 6.18 13.77
C TRP A 34 -25.16 7.67 13.95
N GLY A 35 -25.75 8.31 12.93
CA GLY A 35 -25.99 9.75 12.95
C GLY A 35 -27.44 10.16 13.10
N GLY A 36 -28.27 9.25 13.60
CA GLY A 36 -29.68 9.58 13.81
C GLY A 36 -30.61 9.07 12.72
N GLU A 37 -30.10 8.98 11.50
CA GLU A 37 -30.89 8.48 10.38
C GLU A 37 -30.15 7.37 9.65
N GLY A 38 -28.94 7.04 10.06
CA GLY A 38 -28.16 6.00 9.44
C GLY A 38 -26.72 6.08 9.90
N TYR A 39 -25.91 5.17 9.40
CA TYR A 39 -24.46 5.18 9.67
C TYR A 39 -23.84 6.10 8.64
N ASN A 40 -23.80 7.39 8.92
CA ASN A 40 -23.44 8.38 7.93
C ASN A 40 -22.18 9.15 8.23
N GLU A 41 -21.42 8.73 9.23
CA GLU A 41 -20.17 9.41 9.57
C GLU A 41 -19.08 8.37 9.75
N CYS A 42 -18.03 8.47 8.93
CA CYS A 42 -16.89 7.57 9.04
C CYS A 42 -15.97 8.10 10.14
N THR A 43 -15.91 7.40 11.25
CA THR A 43 -15.18 7.88 12.42
C THR A 43 -13.76 7.32 12.53
N ALA A 44 -13.45 6.24 11.80
CA ALA A 44 -12.12 5.66 11.88
C ALA A 44 -11.88 4.76 10.68
N ARG A 45 -10.61 4.57 10.36
CA ARG A 45 -10.19 3.62 9.34
C ARG A 45 -9.05 2.80 9.89
N HIS A 46 -9.11 1.50 9.62
CA HIS A 46 -8.14 0.56 10.18
C HIS A 46 -7.48 -0.21 9.05
N SER A 47 -6.16 -0.17 9.01
CA SER A 47 -5.40 -0.92 8.02
C SER A 47 -5.41 -2.40 8.37
N LEU A 48 -5.41 -3.23 7.35
CA LEU A 48 -5.41 -4.67 7.54
C LEU A 48 -3.99 -5.21 7.45
N VAL A 49 -3.70 -6.19 8.29
CA VAL A 49 -2.38 -6.84 8.24
C VAL A 49 -2.16 -7.55 6.92
N THR A 50 -3.24 -7.85 6.21
CA THR A 50 -3.13 -8.53 4.92
C THR A 50 -2.58 -7.64 3.83
N ASP A 51 -2.32 -6.36 4.12
CA ASP A 51 -1.74 -5.46 3.13
C ASP A 51 -0.41 -5.99 2.59
N ALA A 52 0.33 -6.74 3.40
CA ALA A 52 1.61 -7.29 2.96
C ALA A 52 1.45 -8.25 1.78
N GLU A 53 0.25 -8.80 1.60
CA GLU A 53 0.00 -9.79 0.55
C GLU A 53 -0.76 -9.21 -0.63
N GLN A 54 -1.12 -7.94 -0.56
CA GLN A 54 -1.83 -7.32 -1.66
C GLN A 54 -0.88 -7.02 -2.81
N PRO A 55 -1.38 -7.12 -4.04
CA PRO A 55 -0.51 -6.89 -5.19
C PRO A 55 -0.11 -5.43 -5.35
N VAL A 56 1.09 -5.24 -5.83
CA VAL A 56 1.59 -3.92 -6.19
C VAL A 56 1.77 -3.91 -7.70
N ARG A 57 1.30 -2.87 -8.34
CA ARG A 57 1.32 -2.77 -9.79
C ARG A 57 2.17 -1.60 -10.25
N CYS A 58 2.75 -1.79 -11.41
CA CYS A 58 3.51 -0.74 -12.07
C CYS A 58 2.53 0.23 -12.74
N PRO A 59 2.61 1.53 -12.45
CA PRO A 59 1.68 2.49 -13.08
C PRO A 59 1.95 2.71 -14.56
N TYR A 60 3.08 2.26 -15.05
CA TYR A 60 3.43 2.49 -16.44
C TYR A 60 2.97 1.38 -17.37
N CYS A 61 2.86 0.16 -16.86
CA CYS A 61 2.44 -0.97 -17.69
C CYS A 61 1.36 -1.80 -17.04
N ASP A 62 0.97 -1.48 -15.81
CA ASP A 62 -0.11 -2.14 -15.07
C ASP A 62 0.15 -3.61 -14.72
N GLU A 63 1.40 -4.04 -14.79
CA GLU A 63 1.72 -5.40 -14.41
C GLU A 63 2.02 -5.49 -12.92
N ILE A 64 1.74 -6.65 -12.34
CA ILE A 64 2.05 -6.88 -10.93
C ILE A 64 3.56 -7.00 -10.80
N VAL A 65 4.15 -6.17 -9.93
CA VAL A 65 5.59 -6.16 -9.74
C VAL A 65 6.01 -6.71 -8.37
N GLY A 66 5.04 -7.11 -7.56
CA GLY A 66 5.35 -7.67 -6.26
C GLY A 66 4.15 -7.59 -5.36
N THR A 67 4.40 -7.71 -4.08
CA THR A 67 3.34 -7.60 -3.08
C THR A 67 3.66 -6.44 -2.15
N GLY A 68 2.70 -6.11 -1.30
CA GLY A 68 2.91 -5.05 -0.34
C GLY A 68 4.14 -5.29 0.52
N ARG A 69 4.42 -6.54 0.87
CA ARG A 69 5.58 -6.87 1.69
C ARG A 69 6.88 -6.45 1.02
N ASP A 70 6.97 -6.62 -0.29
CA ASP A 70 8.18 -6.26 -1.03
C ASP A 70 8.43 -4.77 -1.01
N PHE A 71 7.41 -3.97 -0.74
CA PHE A 71 7.52 -2.52 -0.75
C PHE A 71 7.31 -1.92 0.63
N GLY A 72 7.28 -2.74 1.66
CA GLY A 72 7.22 -2.26 3.04
C GLY A 72 5.82 -2.08 3.61
N PHE A 73 4.80 -2.49 2.91
CA PHE A 73 3.43 -2.38 3.41
C PHE A 73 3.07 -3.59 4.25
N GLY A 74 2.28 -3.36 5.28
CA GLY A 74 1.75 -4.45 6.08
C GLY A 74 2.77 -5.15 6.94
N VAL A 75 3.94 -4.56 7.13
CA VAL A 75 4.97 -5.16 7.98
C VAL A 75 5.37 -4.15 9.05
N GLY A 76 5.82 -4.66 10.17
CA GLY A 76 6.34 -3.79 11.21
C GLY A 76 5.30 -3.09 12.04
N TYR A 77 4.06 -3.45 11.92
CA TYR A 77 3.01 -2.90 12.78
C TYR A 77 3.13 -3.46 14.18
N LYS A 78 3.06 -2.61 15.13
CA LYS A 78 3.08 -3.01 16.52
C LYS A 78 1.83 -2.53 17.21
#